data_8c164429be068c9b59fe7503b8a76128
#
_entry.id   8c164429be068c9b59fe7503b8a76128
#
_cell.length_a   1.000
_cell.length_b   1.000
_cell.length_c   1.000
_cell.angle_alpha   90.00
_cell.angle_beta   90.00
_cell.angle_gamma   90.00
#
_symmetry.space_group_name_H-M   'P 1'
#
loop_
_entity.id
_entity.type
_entity.pdbx_description
1 polymer ?
#
loop_
_entity_poly.entity_id
_entity_poly.type
_entity_poly.pdbx_seq_one_letter_code
_entity_poly.pdbx_strand_id
1 'polypeptide(L)'
;MAALPGLGPKSAQWLAQVGIITEQQLRKLGPVRAFLLLERGCSVKPSLNFLYAMVGALEERHWQDVALHDKARLLMELESYREMDQFFE
;
A
#
# COMPACT_ATOMS: atom_id res chain seq x y z
N MET A 1 -10.30 5.32 -8.41
CA MET A 1 -8.97 4.91 -7.97
C MET A 1 -7.94 4.86 -9.10
N ALA A 2 -8.36 4.52 -10.31
CA ALA A 2 -7.44 4.52 -11.46
C ALA A 2 -6.87 5.90 -11.80
N ALA A 3 -7.41 6.95 -11.22
CA ALA A 3 -6.94 8.32 -11.45
C ALA A 3 -5.67 8.69 -10.68
N LEU A 4 -5.22 7.83 -9.74
CA LEU A 4 -4.00 8.10 -8.99
C LEU A 4 -2.76 7.92 -9.89
N PRO A 5 -1.84 8.90 -9.91
CA PRO A 5 -0.62 8.77 -10.69
C PRO A 5 0.20 7.55 -10.24
N GLY A 6 0.71 6.79 -11.19
CA GLY A 6 1.54 5.62 -10.89
C GLY A 6 0.78 4.35 -10.53
N LEU A 7 -0.54 4.41 -10.36
CA LEU A 7 -1.36 3.24 -10.11
C LEU A 7 -2.25 2.96 -11.31
N GLY A 8 -2.11 1.76 -11.88
CA GLY A 8 -2.87 1.34 -13.04
C GLY A 8 -4.17 0.66 -12.68
N PRO A 9 -4.93 0.19 -13.72
CA PRO A 9 -6.22 -0.47 -13.49
C PRO A 9 -6.13 -1.73 -12.62
N LYS A 10 -5.05 -2.51 -12.74
CA LYS A 10 -4.86 -3.70 -11.91
C LYS A 10 -4.74 -3.35 -10.44
N SER A 11 -4.00 -2.28 -10.13
CA SER A 11 -3.85 -1.79 -8.76
C SER A 11 -5.20 -1.41 -8.17
N ALA A 12 -6.03 -0.72 -8.94
CA ALA A 12 -7.37 -0.35 -8.52
C ALA A 12 -8.24 -1.57 -8.24
N GLN A 13 -8.14 -2.61 -9.07
CA GLN A 13 -8.88 -3.85 -8.87
C GLN A 13 -8.45 -4.57 -7.60
N TRP A 14 -7.15 -4.63 -7.34
CA TRP A 14 -6.64 -5.27 -6.14
C TRP A 14 -7.11 -4.54 -4.88
N LEU A 15 -7.03 -3.21 -4.88
CA LEU A 15 -7.47 -2.40 -3.75
C LEU A 15 -8.98 -2.55 -3.52
N ALA A 16 -9.76 -2.62 -4.60
CA ALA A 16 -11.21 -2.84 -4.49
C ALA A 16 -11.55 -4.16 -3.81
N GLN A 17 -10.73 -5.20 -4.00
CA GLN A 17 -10.96 -6.50 -3.36
C GLN A 17 -10.91 -6.42 -1.84
N VAL A 18 -10.21 -5.44 -1.28
CA VAL A 18 -10.11 -5.24 0.17
C VAL A 18 -10.90 -4.02 0.63
N GLY A 19 -11.82 -3.54 -0.21
CA GLY A 19 -12.73 -2.46 0.17
C GLY A 19 -12.19 -1.05 -0.02
N ILE A 20 -11.04 -0.89 -0.67
CA ILE A 20 -10.45 0.42 -0.94
C ILE A 20 -10.81 0.84 -2.36
N ILE A 21 -11.81 1.70 -2.48
CA ILE A 21 -12.39 2.08 -3.76
C ILE A 21 -11.99 3.51 -4.16
N THR A 22 -11.74 4.38 -3.19
CA THR A 22 -11.42 5.79 -3.45
C THR A 22 -10.04 6.15 -2.94
N GLU A 23 -9.48 7.21 -3.54
CA GLU A 23 -8.21 7.79 -3.07
C GLU A 23 -8.30 8.22 -1.62
N GLN A 24 -9.44 8.78 -1.21
CA GLN A 24 -9.65 9.23 0.16
C GLN A 24 -9.57 8.07 1.15
N GLN A 25 -10.14 6.93 0.79
CA GLN A 25 -10.04 5.72 1.62
C GLN A 25 -8.61 5.27 1.77
N LEU A 26 -7.84 5.30 0.68
CA LEU A 26 -6.44 4.92 0.71
C LEU A 26 -5.61 5.89 1.57
N ARG A 27 -5.85 7.20 1.43
CA ARG A 27 -5.16 8.21 2.24
C ARG A 27 -5.47 8.06 3.72
N LYS A 28 -6.73 7.79 4.05
CA LYS A 28 -7.18 7.67 5.43
C LYS A 28 -6.59 6.44 6.10
N LEU A 29 -6.54 5.32 5.38
CA LEU A 29 -5.99 4.06 5.88
C LEU A 29 -4.46 4.10 5.92
N GLY A 30 -3.85 4.68 4.91
CA GLY A 30 -2.40 4.71 4.73
C GLY A 30 -1.91 3.57 3.85
N PRO A 31 -0.79 3.79 3.13
CA PRO A 31 -0.29 2.80 2.17
C PRO A 31 0.20 1.51 2.84
N VAL A 32 0.79 1.59 4.03
CA VAL A 32 1.30 0.40 4.73
C VAL A 32 0.16 -0.52 5.14
N ARG A 33 -0.90 0.03 5.72
CA ARG A 33 -2.07 -0.77 6.10
C ARG A 33 -2.77 -1.35 4.87
N ALA A 34 -2.89 -0.57 3.80
CA ALA A 34 -3.46 -1.05 2.56
C ALA A 34 -2.66 -2.23 2.01
N PHE A 35 -1.34 -2.14 2.04
CA PHE A 35 -0.46 -3.21 1.62
C PHE A 35 -0.70 -4.49 2.43
N LEU A 36 -0.83 -4.37 3.76
CA LEU A 36 -1.09 -5.52 4.62
C LEU A 36 -2.45 -6.14 4.35
N LEU A 37 -3.47 -5.32 4.09
CA LEU A 37 -4.79 -5.85 3.70
C LEU A 37 -4.72 -6.62 2.38
N LEU A 38 -3.91 -6.15 1.45
CA LEU A 38 -3.73 -6.85 0.17
C LEU A 38 -3.03 -8.18 0.36
N GLU A 39 -2.05 -8.26 1.25
CA GLU A 39 -1.37 -9.52 1.55
C GLU A 39 -2.35 -10.58 2.07
N ARG A 40 -3.34 -10.16 2.84
CA ARG A 40 -4.29 -11.06 3.49
C ARG A 40 -5.53 -11.35 2.66
N GLY A 41 -6.07 -10.32 2.00
CA GLY A 41 -7.38 -10.39 1.38
C GLY A 41 -7.39 -10.43 -0.14
N CYS A 42 -6.25 -10.25 -0.78
CA CYS A 42 -6.16 -10.27 -2.24
C CYS A 42 -5.66 -11.64 -2.72
N SER A 43 -6.14 -12.07 -3.87
CA SER A 43 -5.73 -13.34 -4.46
C SER A 43 -4.27 -13.33 -4.93
N VAL A 44 -3.70 -12.15 -5.14
CA VAL A 44 -2.30 -11.97 -5.57
C VAL A 44 -1.55 -11.25 -4.48
N LYS A 45 -0.38 -11.79 -4.08
CA LYS A 45 0.46 -11.11 -3.09
C LYS A 45 1.18 -9.94 -3.73
N PRO A 46 1.01 -8.73 -3.22
CA PRO A 46 1.69 -7.56 -3.78
C PRO A 46 3.18 -7.59 -3.45
N SER A 47 3.99 -7.02 -4.33
CA SER A 47 5.42 -6.85 -4.09
C SER A 47 5.68 -5.54 -3.34
N LEU A 48 6.89 -5.39 -2.81
CA LEU A 48 7.30 -4.12 -2.19
C LEU A 48 7.23 -2.96 -3.17
N ASN A 49 7.46 -3.22 -4.45
CA ASN A 49 7.33 -2.18 -5.47
C ASN A 49 5.92 -1.59 -5.49
N PHE A 50 4.91 -2.41 -5.23
CA PHE A 50 3.53 -1.93 -5.14
C PHE A 50 3.36 -0.97 -3.96
N LEU A 51 3.96 -1.29 -2.81
CA LEU A 51 3.95 -0.38 -1.66
C LEU A 51 4.60 0.96 -2.00
N TYR A 52 5.75 0.93 -2.65
CA TYR A 52 6.44 2.15 -3.07
C TYR A 52 5.59 2.95 -4.05
N ALA A 53 4.90 2.27 -4.96
CA ALA A 53 4.02 2.93 -5.91
C ALA A 53 2.84 3.60 -5.22
N MET A 54 2.25 2.96 -4.20
CA MET A 54 1.16 3.57 -3.42
C MET A 54 1.63 4.82 -2.68
N VAL A 55 2.78 4.75 -2.01
CA VAL A 55 3.34 5.91 -1.31
C VAL A 55 3.63 7.03 -2.30
N GLY A 56 4.25 6.69 -3.43
CA GLY A 56 4.56 7.68 -4.47
C GLY A 56 3.31 8.34 -5.03
N ALA A 57 2.26 7.57 -5.28
CA ALA A 57 1.00 8.10 -5.78
C ALA A 57 0.36 9.08 -4.80
N LEU A 58 0.38 8.75 -3.50
CA LEU A 58 -0.23 9.59 -2.47
C LEU A 58 0.59 10.84 -2.18
N GLU A 59 1.91 10.78 -2.32
CA GLU A 59 2.80 11.89 -2.03
C GLU A 59 3.27 12.63 -3.29
N GLU A 60 2.77 12.22 -4.46
CA GLU A 60 3.18 12.80 -5.75
C GLU A 60 4.68 12.66 -6.00
N ARG A 61 5.22 11.51 -5.63
CA ARG A 61 6.64 11.17 -5.80
C ARG A 61 6.77 9.93 -6.68
N HIS A 62 7.88 9.83 -7.41
CA HIS A 62 8.15 8.64 -8.20
C HIS A 62 8.45 7.46 -7.25
N TRP A 63 7.97 6.25 -7.60
CA TRP A 63 8.14 5.08 -6.75
C TRP A 63 9.61 4.75 -6.47
N GLN A 64 10.50 5.04 -7.42
CA GLN A 64 11.94 4.83 -7.23
C GLN A 64 12.52 5.74 -6.16
N ASP A 65 12.02 6.99 -6.08
CA ASP A 65 12.41 7.91 -5.04
C ASP A 65 11.98 7.40 -3.65
N VAL A 66 10.78 6.88 -3.55
CA VAL A 66 10.28 6.27 -2.32
C VAL A 66 11.13 5.07 -1.93
N ALA A 67 11.42 4.18 -2.88
CA ALA A 67 12.24 3.00 -2.63
C ALA A 67 13.64 3.36 -2.16
N LEU A 68 14.20 4.46 -2.68
CA LEU A 68 15.55 4.88 -2.33
C LEU A 68 15.61 5.53 -0.94
N HIS A 69 14.64 6.38 -0.61
CA HIS A 69 14.70 7.22 0.60
C HIS A 69 13.86 6.71 1.76
N ASP A 70 12.76 6.00 1.48
CA ASP A 70 11.79 5.63 2.50
C ASP A 70 11.78 4.13 2.82
N LYS A 71 12.62 3.34 2.18
CA LYS A 71 12.59 1.87 2.29
C LYS A 71 12.67 1.40 3.75
N ALA A 72 13.66 1.90 4.49
CA ALA A 72 13.87 1.47 5.88
C ALA A 72 12.67 1.83 6.75
N ARG A 73 12.14 3.04 6.60
CA ARG A 73 10.98 3.50 7.36
C ARG A 73 9.75 2.64 7.07
N LEU A 74 9.51 2.34 5.80
CA LEU A 74 8.34 1.55 5.39
C LEU A 74 8.45 0.12 5.88
N LEU A 75 9.64 -0.49 5.82
CA LEU A 75 9.84 -1.84 6.32
C LEU A 75 9.64 -1.91 7.84
N MET A 76 10.09 -0.89 8.57
CA MET A 76 9.85 -0.81 10.01
C MET A 76 8.37 -0.69 10.34
N GLU A 77 7.63 0.12 9.58
CA GLU A 77 6.19 0.25 9.77
C GLU A 77 5.47 -1.08 9.49
N LEU A 78 5.88 -1.79 8.44
CA LEU A 78 5.30 -3.10 8.12
C LEU A 78 5.50 -4.09 9.28
N GLU A 79 6.71 -4.15 9.82
CA GLU A 79 6.99 -5.04 10.94
C GLU A 79 6.19 -4.66 12.17
N SER A 80 6.07 -3.37 12.47
CA SER A 80 5.28 -2.87 13.59
C SER A 80 3.83 -3.34 13.51
N TYR A 81 3.21 -3.18 12.35
CA TYR A 81 1.82 -3.60 12.16
C TYR A 81 1.68 -5.11 12.20
N ARG A 82 2.63 -5.85 11.66
CA ARG A 82 2.60 -7.32 11.73
C ARG A 82 2.70 -7.82 13.16
N GLU A 83 3.53 -7.20 13.98
CA GLU A 83 3.62 -7.53 15.40
C GLU A 83 2.32 -7.24 16.14
N MET A 84 1.70 -6.09 15.87
CA MET A 84 0.41 -5.73 16.47
C MET A 84 -0.66 -6.76 16.11
N ASP A 85 -0.68 -7.21 14.86
CA ASP A 85 -1.64 -8.22 14.41
C ASP A 85 -1.50 -9.53 15.18
N GLN A 86 -0.28 -9.92 15.51
CA GLN A 86 -0.04 -11.13 16.29
C GLN A 86 -0.65 -11.04 17.70
N PHE A 87 -0.67 -9.85 18.28
CA PHE A 87 -1.21 -9.65 19.62
C PHE A 87 -2.73 -9.56 19.65
N PHE A 88 -3.35 -9.13 18.57
CA PHE A 88 -4.78 -8.84 18.56
C PHE A 88 -5.61 -9.85 17.77
N GLU A 89 -4.98 -10.90 17.29
CA GLU A 89 -5.72 -12.02 16.71
C GLU A 89 -6.21 -12.99 17.83
#